data_8ca0f296a88347921b0a2071fcf8e750
#
_entry.id   8ca0f296a88347921b0a2071fcf8e750
#
_cell.length_a   1.000
_cell.length_b   1.000
_cell.length_c   1.000
_cell.angle_alpha   90.00
_cell.angle_beta   90.00
_cell.angle_gamma   90.00
#
_symmetry.space_group_name_H-M   'P 1'
#
loop_
_entity.id
_entity.type
_entity.pdbx_description
1 polymer ?
#
loop_
_entity_poly.entity_id
_entity_poly.type
_entity_poly.pdbx_seq_one_letter_code
_entity_poly.pdbx_strand_id
1 'polypeptide(L)'
;MIRLGTIWIILILGSLNLGAQYISEVLEYTPAPGQHINSTPWGDGESASTIVGGVNGTLCLGAFGGSVVFRFAQPVEDHPDNPFGVDFTIFGNPLPDWSEPGVVWVMKDENENGKADDTWYQLAGSDYYFSSTFHNYRVNYSNPGGTEAMDVSWKDHLGNMGLIKANSIHTQSYYPFPVLFPNIPEGEYELSGTLIRGAVDVDHPPLNISVLRAFGYADNQLRGSGAHTVPDNPYTPEVEHSGGDAFDIAWALDAEGNEVALDQIHFVKVQNGMLHQGGYLGEVSTEITGAVDVAPDAELSGNLEMLVIKDLPSELDTMACQLELFLFHMGKPVALPDIRWSSSEPWAEVDAYHLLTVNGTGALTLTATVPGTPLLQASVSTVVVPAVTTTLGILRSAQEIRLYPNPAREAFFISGVEEKDLTLYDLSGKVIRQFKDYRAEGALDIRDLKPGVYLVRIGDGQSSPWLKLMKH
;
A
#
# COMPACT_ATOMS: atom_id res chain seq x y z
N MET A 1 -4.82 -16.61 -75.46
CA MET A 1 -4.16 -17.33 -74.33
C MET A 1 -3.72 -16.32 -73.31
N ILE A 2 -4.52 -16.12 -72.26
CA ILE A 2 -4.24 -15.20 -71.15
C ILE A 2 -3.61 -16.06 -70.09
N ARG A 3 -2.35 -15.76 -69.70
CA ARG A 3 -1.68 -16.39 -68.57
C ARG A 3 -2.09 -15.66 -67.27
N LEU A 4 -2.82 -16.34 -66.40
CA LEU A 4 -3.03 -15.92 -65.02
C LEU A 4 -1.72 -16.15 -64.25
N GLY A 5 -1.14 -15.07 -63.76
CA GLY A 5 -0.05 -15.10 -62.79
C GLY A 5 -0.62 -15.27 -61.37
N THR A 6 -0.28 -16.36 -60.70
CA THR A 6 -0.64 -16.62 -59.30
C THR A 6 0.31 -15.79 -58.41
N ILE A 7 -0.24 -14.79 -57.72
CA ILE A 7 0.50 -14.03 -56.70
C ILE A 7 0.46 -14.84 -55.41
N TRP A 8 1.62 -15.32 -54.97
CA TRP A 8 1.79 -15.89 -53.64
C TRP A 8 2.00 -14.75 -52.63
N ILE A 9 1.01 -14.50 -51.78
CA ILE A 9 1.20 -13.66 -50.61
C ILE A 9 1.90 -14.55 -49.55
N ILE A 10 3.18 -14.34 -49.33
CA ILE A 10 3.91 -14.91 -48.20
C ILE A 10 3.52 -14.05 -46.97
N LEU A 11 2.61 -14.57 -46.15
CA LEU A 11 2.43 -14.10 -44.81
C LEU A 11 3.70 -14.49 -44.03
N ILE A 12 4.57 -13.51 -43.78
CA ILE A 12 5.62 -13.64 -42.77
C ILE A 12 4.93 -13.50 -41.45
N LEU A 13 4.50 -14.60 -40.84
CA LEU A 13 4.23 -14.67 -39.42
C LEU A 13 5.58 -14.50 -38.74
N GLY A 14 5.90 -13.27 -38.36
CA GLY A 14 6.96 -13.01 -37.39
C GLY A 14 6.57 -13.75 -36.12
N SER A 15 7.31 -14.80 -35.76
CA SER A 15 7.30 -15.33 -34.42
C SER A 15 7.79 -14.18 -33.50
N LEU A 16 6.86 -13.50 -32.84
CA LEU A 16 7.18 -12.69 -31.69
C LEU A 16 7.88 -13.64 -30.70
N ASN A 17 9.16 -13.45 -30.50
CA ASN A 17 9.85 -14.03 -29.35
C ASN A 17 9.20 -13.42 -28.12
N LEU A 18 8.24 -14.13 -27.54
CA LEU A 18 7.69 -13.88 -26.20
C LEU A 18 8.76 -14.25 -25.15
N GLY A 19 9.90 -13.58 -25.20
CA GLY A 19 10.89 -13.63 -24.14
C GLY A 19 10.52 -12.56 -23.11
N ALA A 20 10.72 -12.86 -21.84
CA ALA A 20 10.54 -11.88 -20.76
C ALA A 20 11.19 -10.55 -21.12
N GLN A 21 10.42 -9.47 -21.06
CA GLN A 21 10.96 -8.13 -21.24
C GLN A 21 11.21 -7.47 -19.89
N TYR A 22 12.39 -6.91 -19.76
CA TYR A 22 12.80 -6.13 -18.58
C TYR A 22 12.49 -4.66 -18.80
N ILE A 23 12.65 -3.86 -17.74
CA ILE A 23 12.65 -2.40 -17.84
C ILE A 23 13.58 -1.98 -18.99
N SER A 24 13.05 -1.20 -19.93
CA SER A 24 13.82 -0.68 -21.07
C SER A 24 14.38 0.72 -20.81
N GLU A 25 13.68 1.52 -19.99
CA GLU A 25 14.04 2.90 -19.72
C GLU A 25 13.47 3.36 -18.38
N VAL A 26 14.28 4.15 -17.62
CA VAL A 26 13.81 4.97 -16.50
C VAL A 26 13.56 6.38 -17.01
N LEU A 27 12.35 6.88 -16.81
CA LEU A 27 11.91 8.19 -17.29
C LEU A 27 12.07 9.29 -16.26
N GLU A 28 11.86 8.95 -14.98
CA GLU A 28 11.95 9.88 -13.86
C GLU A 28 12.43 9.13 -12.61
N TYR A 29 13.30 9.78 -11.85
CA TYR A 29 13.68 9.36 -10.51
C TYR A 29 13.67 10.58 -9.59
N THR A 30 12.74 10.57 -8.63
CA THR A 30 12.55 11.64 -7.65
C THR A 30 12.67 11.05 -6.24
N PRO A 31 13.90 11.01 -5.66
CA PRO A 31 14.09 10.44 -4.34
C PRO A 31 13.52 11.31 -3.23
N ALA A 32 13.06 10.67 -2.15
CA ALA A 32 12.90 11.31 -0.86
C ALA A 32 14.22 11.28 -0.07
N PRO A 33 14.34 12.03 1.05
CA PRO A 33 15.53 11.97 1.88
C PRO A 33 15.79 10.55 2.41
N GLY A 34 17.05 10.12 2.43
CA GLY A 34 17.41 8.78 2.89
C GLY A 34 18.91 8.52 2.98
N GLN A 35 19.26 7.45 3.71
CA GLN A 35 20.64 7.09 4.01
C GLN A 35 21.46 6.67 2.78
N HIS A 36 20.80 6.20 1.73
CA HIS A 36 21.45 5.79 0.47
C HIS A 36 21.37 6.87 -0.60
N ILE A 37 20.66 7.97 -0.37
CA ILE A 37 20.52 9.06 -1.34
C ILE A 37 21.84 9.83 -1.47
N ASN A 38 22.11 10.33 -2.67
CA ASN A 38 23.41 10.94 -3.08
C ASN A 38 24.59 9.96 -3.08
N SER A 39 24.34 8.66 -3.08
CA SER A 39 25.35 7.61 -2.97
C SER A 39 25.26 6.65 -4.15
N THR A 40 26.37 6.47 -4.87
CA THR A 40 26.52 5.43 -5.91
C THR A 40 26.82 4.07 -5.26
N PRO A 41 26.20 2.96 -5.67
CA PRO A 41 25.26 2.81 -6.80
C PRO A 41 23.77 2.87 -6.38
N TRP A 42 23.41 3.41 -5.22
CA TRP A 42 22.13 3.22 -4.57
C TRP A 42 21.11 4.32 -4.84
N GLY A 43 21.53 5.59 -4.77
CA GLY A 43 20.58 6.70 -4.71
C GLY A 43 21.06 7.96 -5.40
N ASP A 44 21.66 7.84 -6.58
CA ASP A 44 21.99 8.97 -7.47
C ASP A 44 21.37 8.76 -8.87
N GLY A 45 21.58 9.71 -9.77
CA GLY A 45 21.01 9.62 -11.11
C GLY A 45 21.54 8.45 -11.94
N GLU A 46 22.76 7.97 -11.67
CA GLU A 46 23.35 6.82 -12.36
C GLU A 46 22.74 5.51 -11.83
N SER A 47 22.37 5.46 -10.54
CA SER A 47 21.74 4.31 -9.89
C SER A 47 20.40 3.95 -10.55
N ALA A 48 19.65 4.93 -11.05
CA ALA A 48 18.41 4.69 -11.76
C ALA A 48 18.58 3.84 -13.03
N SER A 49 19.75 3.89 -13.68
CA SER A 49 20.06 3.06 -14.85
C SER A 49 20.32 1.59 -14.51
N THR A 50 20.63 1.27 -13.26
CA THR A 50 21.01 -0.09 -12.83
C THR A 50 19.83 -1.07 -12.90
N ILE A 51 18.58 -0.57 -12.82
CA ILE A 51 17.38 -1.39 -12.90
C ILE A 51 16.96 -1.73 -14.33
N VAL A 52 17.66 -1.21 -15.36
CA VAL A 52 17.35 -1.41 -16.76
C VAL A 52 17.98 -2.71 -17.27
N GLY A 53 17.20 -3.51 -18.01
CA GLY A 53 17.68 -4.69 -18.74
C GLY A 53 17.93 -5.92 -17.86
N GLY A 54 17.49 -5.92 -16.61
CA GLY A 54 17.67 -7.05 -15.69
C GLY A 54 16.98 -6.84 -14.35
N VAL A 55 17.29 -7.71 -13.38
CA VAL A 55 16.69 -7.71 -12.04
C VAL A 55 17.75 -7.67 -10.93
N ASN A 56 18.92 -7.16 -11.21
CA ASN A 56 20.06 -7.07 -10.28
C ASN A 56 20.52 -5.62 -10.09
N GLY A 57 19.62 -4.67 -10.28
CA GLY A 57 19.88 -3.27 -10.00
C GLY A 57 19.91 -2.96 -8.50
N THR A 58 20.11 -1.68 -8.19
CA THR A 58 20.15 -1.18 -6.81
C THR A 58 19.65 0.25 -6.81
N LEU A 59 18.35 0.46 -6.69
CA LEU A 59 17.79 1.82 -6.68
C LEU A 59 16.95 2.03 -5.42
N CYS A 60 17.44 2.88 -4.50
CA CYS A 60 16.72 3.29 -3.30
C CYS A 60 15.83 4.49 -3.58
N LEU A 61 14.60 4.48 -3.11
CA LEU A 61 13.67 5.59 -3.27
C LEU A 61 13.74 6.60 -2.11
N GLY A 62 14.39 6.26 -1.00
CA GLY A 62 14.40 7.05 0.24
C GLY A 62 13.10 6.95 1.00
N ALA A 63 12.81 7.90 1.88
CA ALA A 63 11.61 7.94 2.73
C ALA A 63 10.31 8.08 1.91
N PHE A 64 9.20 8.30 2.60
CA PHE A 64 7.86 8.41 1.98
C PHE A 64 7.83 9.35 0.77
N GLY A 65 7.21 8.88 -0.29
CA GLY A 65 6.94 9.65 -1.49
C GLY A 65 8.06 9.64 -2.53
N GLY A 66 9.27 9.16 -2.16
CA GLY A 66 10.33 8.95 -3.14
C GLY A 66 9.89 7.95 -4.21
N SER A 67 10.19 8.22 -5.48
CA SER A 67 9.58 7.45 -6.58
C SER A 67 10.50 7.30 -7.80
N VAL A 68 10.21 6.26 -8.58
CA VAL A 68 10.78 6.02 -9.90
C VAL A 68 9.66 5.76 -10.91
N VAL A 69 9.80 6.30 -12.12
CA VAL A 69 8.92 6.03 -13.27
C VAL A 69 9.75 5.33 -14.35
N PHE A 70 9.25 4.21 -14.83
CA PHE A 70 9.90 3.43 -15.87
C PHE A 70 8.91 2.89 -16.89
N ARG A 71 9.44 2.33 -17.99
CA ARG A 71 8.67 1.62 -18.99
C ARG A 71 9.37 0.36 -19.48
N PHE A 72 8.58 -0.55 -20.02
CA PHE A 72 9.05 -1.68 -20.83
C PHE A 72 9.24 -1.27 -22.29
N ALA A 73 9.84 -2.14 -23.10
CA ALA A 73 10.05 -1.85 -24.53
C ALA A 73 8.75 -1.91 -25.34
N GLN A 74 7.78 -2.70 -24.87
CA GLN A 74 6.42 -2.78 -25.39
C GLN A 74 5.44 -2.52 -24.24
N PRO A 75 4.18 -2.14 -24.51
CA PRO A 75 3.15 -2.09 -23.49
C PRO A 75 3.01 -3.45 -22.80
N VAL A 76 2.69 -3.44 -21.51
CA VAL A 76 2.28 -4.63 -20.76
C VAL A 76 0.77 -4.79 -20.93
N GLU A 77 0.34 -5.95 -21.43
CA GLU A 77 -1.07 -6.26 -21.68
C GLU A 77 -1.72 -6.93 -20.46
N ASP A 78 -2.96 -6.57 -20.13
CA ASP A 78 -3.85 -7.35 -19.27
C ASP A 78 -4.35 -8.56 -20.08
N HIS A 79 -3.59 -9.66 -20.08
CA HIS A 79 -3.87 -10.83 -20.89
C HIS A 79 -4.61 -11.90 -20.08
N PRO A 80 -5.73 -12.46 -20.59
CA PRO A 80 -6.56 -13.43 -19.85
C PRO A 80 -5.85 -14.74 -19.46
N ASP A 81 -4.75 -15.08 -20.14
CA ASP A 81 -3.93 -16.25 -19.84
C ASP A 81 -2.67 -15.91 -19.01
N ASN A 82 -2.59 -14.72 -18.44
CA ASN A 82 -1.50 -14.41 -17.52
C ASN A 82 -1.63 -15.21 -16.22
N PRO A 83 -0.50 -15.79 -15.73
CA PRO A 83 -0.51 -16.63 -14.53
C PRO A 83 -1.09 -15.88 -13.34
N PHE A 84 -2.13 -16.43 -12.70
CA PHE A 84 -2.82 -15.83 -11.55
C PHE A 84 -3.36 -14.41 -11.80
N GLY A 85 -3.55 -14.00 -13.07
CA GLY A 85 -3.86 -12.63 -13.45
C GLY A 85 -2.68 -11.66 -13.39
N VAL A 86 -1.46 -12.15 -13.18
CA VAL A 86 -0.28 -11.30 -13.03
C VAL A 86 0.27 -10.87 -14.38
N ASP A 87 0.40 -9.55 -14.59
CA ASP A 87 0.87 -8.97 -15.84
C ASP A 87 2.36 -8.60 -15.79
N PHE A 88 2.85 -8.20 -14.61
CA PHE A 88 4.26 -7.90 -14.41
C PHE A 88 4.70 -8.14 -12.97
N THR A 89 5.99 -8.29 -12.76
CA THR A 89 6.61 -8.53 -11.45
C THR A 89 7.70 -7.50 -11.21
N ILE A 90 7.72 -6.90 -10.03
CA ILE A 90 8.77 -5.99 -9.56
C ILE A 90 9.64 -6.73 -8.54
N PHE A 91 10.95 -6.54 -8.63
CA PHE A 91 11.92 -7.14 -7.73
C PHE A 91 12.56 -6.07 -6.85
N GLY A 92 12.62 -6.37 -5.57
CA GLY A 92 13.31 -5.59 -4.55
C GLY A 92 14.43 -6.38 -3.88
N ASN A 93 14.79 -5.98 -2.67
CA ASN A 93 15.77 -6.66 -1.84
C ASN A 93 15.34 -6.78 -0.36
N PRO A 94 14.05 -7.01 -0.06
CA PRO A 94 13.57 -7.08 1.31
C PRO A 94 14.31 -8.19 2.08
N LEU A 95 14.49 -7.98 3.39
CA LEU A 95 15.07 -8.97 4.28
C LEU A 95 13.97 -9.73 5.02
N PRO A 96 14.27 -10.90 5.61
CA PRO A 96 13.33 -11.57 6.51
C PRO A 96 12.87 -10.60 7.60
N ASP A 97 11.56 -10.54 7.85
CA ASP A 97 10.92 -9.64 8.81
C ASP A 97 11.19 -8.12 8.55
N TRP A 98 11.58 -7.80 7.30
CA TRP A 98 11.85 -6.43 6.88
C TRP A 98 11.33 -6.20 5.46
N SER A 99 10.07 -5.80 5.37
CA SER A 99 9.40 -5.38 4.14
C SER A 99 9.42 -3.85 4.03
N GLU A 100 9.61 -3.32 2.83
CA GLU A 100 9.71 -1.89 2.55
C GLU A 100 8.67 -1.46 1.48
N PRO A 101 7.37 -1.59 1.78
CA PRO A 101 6.31 -1.60 0.79
C PRO A 101 6.25 -0.36 -0.09
N GLY A 102 6.49 -0.53 -1.38
CA GLY A 102 6.30 0.46 -2.42
C GLY A 102 4.92 0.37 -3.07
N VAL A 103 4.21 1.48 -3.12
CA VAL A 103 2.93 1.61 -3.83
C VAL A 103 3.19 1.69 -5.33
N VAL A 104 2.41 0.95 -6.12
CA VAL A 104 2.57 0.90 -7.57
C VAL A 104 1.42 1.62 -8.28
N TRP A 105 1.77 2.41 -9.26
CA TRP A 105 0.86 3.14 -10.13
C TRP A 105 1.16 2.78 -11.58
N VAL A 106 0.13 2.75 -12.39
CA VAL A 106 0.23 2.44 -13.82
C VAL A 106 -0.42 3.52 -14.67
N MET A 107 0.03 3.68 -15.90
CA MET A 107 -0.52 4.64 -16.84
C MET A 107 -0.56 4.05 -18.25
N LYS A 108 -1.68 4.24 -18.94
CA LYS A 108 -1.81 4.03 -20.36
C LYS A 108 -1.45 5.32 -21.09
N ASP A 109 -0.64 5.25 -22.15
CA ASP A 109 -0.36 6.36 -23.05
C ASP A 109 -1.57 6.55 -23.99
N GLU A 110 -2.57 7.32 -23.53
CA GLU A 110 -3.84 7.49 -24.26
C GLU A 110 -3.69 8.37 -25.50
N ASN A 111 -2.73 9.29 -25.45
CA ASN A 111 -2.50 10.22 -26.54
C ASN A 111 -1.37 9.78 -27.50
N GLU A 112 -0.76 8.62 -27.25
CA GLU A 112 0.29 7.96 -28.05
C GLU A 112 1.53 8.86 -28.29
N ASN A 113 1.86 9.71 -27.32
CA ASN A 113 3.00 10.64 -27.43
C ASN A 113 4.32 10.07 -26.83
N GLY A 114 4.29 8.90 -26.22
CA GLY A 114 5.43 8.23 -25.60
C GLY A 114 5.91 8.86 -24.30
N LYS A 115 5.08 9.68 -23.64
CA LYS A 115 5.39 10.37 -22.39
C LYS A 115 4.45 9.95 -21.26
N ALA A 116 4.96 9.95 -20.05
CA ALA A 116 4.18 9.65 -18.86
C ALA A 116 3.40 10.92 -18.37
N ASP A 117 2.55 11.48 -19.23
CA ASP A 117 1.80 12.71 -18.98
C ASP A 117 0.26 12.55 -19.04
N ASP A 118 -0.21 11.31 -19.09
CA ASP A 118 -1.64 10.95 -18.99
C ASP A 118 -2.06 10.64 -17.54
N THR A 119 -3.17 9.92 -17.35
CA THR A 119 -3.72 9.63 -16.01
C THR A 119 -3.03 8.46 -15.34
N TRP A 120 -2.58 8.66 -14.10
CA TRP A 120 -2.06 7.62 -13.24
C TRP A 120 -3.19 6.91 -12.47
N TYR A 121 -3.17 5.58 -12.46
CA TYR A 121 -4.06 4.72 -11.70
C TYR A 121 -3.25 3.93 -10.68
N GLN A 122 -3.72 3.89 -9.42
CA GLN A 122 -3.05 3.10 -8.39
C GLN A 122 -3.49 1.65 -8.47
N LEU A 123 -2.55 0.71 -8.44
CA LEU A 123 -2.86 -0.70 -8.21
C LEU A 123 -3.14 -0.91 -6.72
N ALA A 124 -4.34 -1.40 -6.41
CA ALA A 124 -4.79 -1.57 -5.03
C ALA A 124 -4.15 -2.81 -4.41
N GLY A 125 -3.15 -2.61 -3.56
CA GLY A 125 -2.62 -3.68 -2.71
C GLY A 125 -3.56 -4.04 -1.55
N SER A 126 -3.19 -5.06 -0.78
CA SER A 126 -3.99 -5.63 0.32
C SER A 126 -4.46 -4.62 1.36
N ASP A 127 -3.66 -3.59 1.62
CA ASP A 127 -3.92 -2.59 2.66
C ASP A 127 -4.68 -1.36 2.15
N TYR A 128 -4.92 -1.26 0.83
CA TYR A 128 -5.55 -0.10 0.21
C TYR A 128 -6.85 0.33 0.89
N TYR A 129 -7.66 -0.66 1.31
CA TYR A 129 -9.00 -0.44 1.85
C TYR A 129 -9.02 -0.26 3.38
N PHE A 130 -7.93 -0.50 4.08
CA PHE A 130 -7.87 -0.33 5.54
C PHE A 130 -7.88 1.14 5.96
N SER A 131 -8.47 1.41 7.12
CA SER A 131 -8.53 2.76 7.69
C SER A 131 -7.15 3.33 8.04
N SER A 132 -6.11 2.50 8.09
CA SER A 132 -4.72 2.90 8.32
C SER A 132 -4.01 3.41 7.07
N THR A 133 -4.61 3.27 5.89
CA THR A 133 -4.05 3.76 4.62
C THR A 133 -4.57 5.17 4.33
N PHE A 134 -3.67 6.09 4.05
CA PHE A 134 -3.99 7.50 3.78
C PHE A 134 -3.68 7.83 2.32
N HIS A 135 -4.72 8.00 1.52
CA HIS A 135 -4.59 8.44 0.13
C HIS A 135 -4.32 9.95 0.06
N ASN A 136 -3.58 10.39 -0.94
CA ASN A 136 -3.20 11.80 -1.11
C ASN A 136 -2.49 12.41 0.11
N TYR A 137 -1.72 11.58 0.82
CA TYR A 137 -0.90 12.02 1.95
C TYR A 137 0.25 12.88 1.43
N ARG A 138 0.59 13.96 2.16
CA ARG A 138 1.62 14.91 1.73
C ARG A 138 2.61 15.15 2.86
N VAL A 139 3.90 15.13 2.49
CA VAL A 139 5.01 15.37 3.40
C VAL A 139 5.94 16.39 2.78
N ASN A 140 6.24 17.45 3.53
CA ASN A 140 7.24 18.44 3.18
C ASN A 140 8.54 18.11 3.93
N TYR A 141 9.65 18.02 3.22
CA TYR A 141 11.00 17.76 3.72
C TYR A 141 11.82 19.04 3.67
N SER A 142 12.50 19.38 4.78
CA SER A 142 13.34 20.58 4.85
C SER A 142 14.81 20.22 4.84
N ASN A 143 15.58 20.87 3.97
CA ASN A 143 17.02 20.67 3.86
C ASN A 143 17.76 21.19 5.11
N PRO A 144 18.49 20.34 5.85
CA PRO A 144 19.28 20.78 6.98
C PRO A 144 20.53 21.60 6.58
N GLY A 145 20.87 21.61 5.27
CA GLY A 145 22.09 22.23 4.74
C GLY A 145 23.31 21.35 4.88
N GLY A 146 24.40 21.75 4.19
CA GLY A 146 25.68 21.03 4.22
C GLY A 146 25.73 19.78 3.32
N THR A 147 26.87 19.07 3.40
CA THR A 147 27.15 17.86 2.60
C THR A 147 27.29 16.60 3.43
N GLU A 148 27.31 16.75 4.75
CA GLU A 148 27.43 15.66 5.71
C GLU A 148 26.05 15.10 6.08
N ALA A 149 26.03 13.88 6.64
CA ALA A 149 24.83 13.28 7.17
C ALA A 149 24.24 14.10 8.31
N MET A 150 23.02 14.55 8.12
CA MET A 150 22.24 15.28 9.12
C MET A 150 20.79 14.79 9.09
N ASP A 151 20.13 14.86 10.24
CA ASP A 151 18.70 14.59 10.33
C ASP A 151 17.92 15.53 9.42
N VAL A 152 17.06 14.97 8.56
CA VAL A 152 16.16 15.75 7.70
C VAL A 152 14.80 15.85 8.35
N SER A 153 14.38 17.07 8.69
CA SER A 153 13.05 17.29 9.27
C SER A 153 11.95 17.19 8.21
N TRP A 154 10.83 16.64 8.63
CA TRP A 154 9.63 16.59 7.82
C TRP A 154 8.40 17.08 8.58
N LYS A 155 7.43 17.59 7.82
CA LYS A 155 6.10 17.95 8.30
C LYS A 155 5.05 17.46 7.31
N ASP A 156 4.00 16.79 7.80
CA ASP A 156 2.88 16.40 6.97
C ASP A 156 1.77 17.47 6.89
N HIS A 157 0.84 17.26 5.98
CA HIS A 157 -0.31 18.17 5.80
C HIS A 157 -1.31 18.15 6.96
N LEU A 158 -1.21 17.17 7.88
CA LEU A 158 -2.03 17.06 9.10
C LEU A 158 -1.39 17.79 10.28
N GLY A 159 -0.15 18.28 10.12
CA GLY A 159 0.59 19.00 11.14
C GLY A 159 1.51 18.13 12.00
N ASN A 160 1.62 16.83 11.73
CA ASN A 160 2.62 16.00 12.38
C ASN A 160 4.02 16.34 11.86
N MET A 161 5.02 16.14 12.70
CA MET A 161 6.43 16.43 12.41
C MET A 161 7.31 15.30 12.91
N GLY A 162 8.43 15.10 12.21
CA GLY A 162 9.41 14.11 12.59
C GLY A 162 10.75 14.32 11.89
N LEU A 163 11.59 13.32 11.96
CA LEU A 163 12.94 13.34 11.40
C LEU A 163 13.20 12.06 10.60
N ILE A 164 13.81 12.18 9.44
CA ILE A 164 14.59 11.12 8.84
C ILE A 164 15.96 11.19 9.50
N LYS A 165 16.25 10.23 10.37
CA LYS A 165 17.43 10.28 11.23
C LYS A 165 18.66 9.79 10.50
N ALA A 166 19.70 10.58 10.55
CA ALA A 166 21.02 10.18 10.10
C ALA A 166 21.63 9.12 11.05
N ASN A 167 22.34 8.17 10.49
CA ASN A 167 23.11 7.17 11.22
C ASN A 167 24.63 7.41 11.07
N SER A 168 25.44 6.68 11.81
CA SER A 168 26.91 6.82 11.78
C SER A 168 27.60 6.05 10.65
N ILE A 169 26.84 5.29 9.84
CA ILE A 169 27.36 4.43 8.78
C ILE A 169 27.44 5.19 7.46
N HIS A 170 26.39 5.96 7.17
CA HIS A 170 26.25 6.73 5.95
C HIS A 170 26.53 8.20 6.24
N THR A 171 27.60 8.74 5.65
CA THR A 171 28.15 10.05 6.02
C THR A 171 27.79 11.19 5.06
N GLN A 172 27.22 10.88 3.89
CA GLN A 172 26.73 11.88 2.92
C GLN A 172 25.39 12.50 3.38
N SER A 173 25.06 13.66 2.83
CA SER A 173 23.74 14.27 3.07
C SER A 173 22.60 13.32 2.72
N TYR A 174 21.60 13.25 3.58
CA TYR A 174 20.37 12.50 3.33
C TYR A 174 19.37 13.28 2.46
N TYR A 175 19.46 14.61 2.45
CA TYR A 175 18.67 15.44 1.55
C TYR A 175 19.22 15.35 0.13
N PRO A 176 18.41 15.09 -0.90
CA PRO A 176 18.90 14.97 -2.29
C PRO A 176 19.62 16.25 -2.75
N PHE A 177 20.82 16.11 -3.32
CA PHE A 177 21.56 17.26 -3.82
C PHE A 177 20.96 17.81 -5.10
N PRO A 178 20.63 19.12 -5.20
CA PRO A 178 20.09 19.73 -6.42
C PRO A 178 20.99 19.57 -7.65
N VAL A 179 22.30 19.40 -7.45
CA VAL A 179 23.24 19.12 -8.54
C VAL A 179 23.05 17.74 -9.17
N LEU A 180 22.59 16.76 -8.38
CA LEU A 180 22.28 15.41 -8.85
C LEU A 180 20.80 15.28 -9.23
N PHE A 181 19.95 16.07 -8.58
CA PHE A 181 18.49 16.08 -8.75
C PHE A 181 17.98 17.49 -9.03
N PRO A 182 18.15 18.02 -10.25
CA PRO A 182 17.86 19.43 -10.56
C PRO A 182 16.40 19.84 -10.35
N ASN A 183 15.48 18.89 -10.31
CA ASN A 183 14.06 19.12 -10.08
C ASN A 183 13.71 19.24 -8.59
N ILE A 184 14.64 18.93 -7.68
CA ILE A 184 14.46 19.04 -6.23
C ILE A 184 14.98 20.40 -5.75
N PRO A 185 14.16 21.24 -5.10
CA PRO A 185 14.57 22.53 -4.58
C PRO A 185 15.64 22.44 -3.47
N GLU A 186 16.51 23.46 -3.38
CA GLU A 186 17.56 23.52 -2.36
C GLU A 186 17.02 23.60 -0.92
N GLY A 187 15.86 24.23 -0.69
CA GLY A 187 15.36 24.53 0.66
C GLY A 187 14.44 23.46 1.21
N GLU A 188 13.37 23.22 0.53
CA GLU A 188 12.33 22.26 0.93
C GLU A 188 11.55 21.78 -0.29
N TYR A 189 10.94 20.61 -0.20
CA TYR A 189 10.04 20.09 -1.22
C TYR A 189 8.97 19.17 -0.62
N GLU A 190 7.80 19.17 -1.25
CA GLU A 190 6.66 18.34 -0.88
C GLU A 190 6.57 17.12 -1.80
N LEU A 191 6.40 15.94 -1.19
CA LEU A 191 6.04 14.71 -1.88
C LEU A 191 4.64 14.29 -1.45
N SER A 192 3.89 13.69 -2.38
CA SER A 192 2.53 13.22 -2.14
C SER A 192 2.35 11.79 -2.65
N GLY A 193 1.44 11.03 -2.03
CA GLY A 193 1.17 9.66 -2.43
C GLY A 193 0.23 8.95 -1.46
N THR A 194 0.26 7.63 -1.47
CA THR A 194 -0.48 6.80 -0.53
C THR A 194 0.43 6.36 0.60
N LEU A 195 0.13 6.79 1.83
CA LEU A 195 0.84 6.35 3.03
C LEU A 195 0.20 5.06 3.55
N ILE A 196 1.01 4.02 3.66
CA ILE A 196 0.67 2.76 4.30
C ILE A 196 1.23 2.80 5.72
N ARG A 197 0.37 2.73 6.72
CA ARG A 197 0.80 2.47 8.09
C ARG A 197 0.82 0.97 8.31
N GLY A 198 1.79 0.29 7.73
CA GLY A 198 2.02 -1.12 7.99
C GLY A 198 2.34 -1.38 9.47
N ALA A 199 2.30 -2.63 9.89
CA ALA A 199 2.78 -3.01 11.20
C ALA A 199 4.30 -2.86 11.24
N VAL A 200 4.77 -1.81 11.89
CA VAL A 200 6.18 -1.67 12.26
C VAL A 200 6.27 -1.93 13.75
N ASP A 201 6.93 -3.03 14.11
CA ASP A 201 7.20 -3.32 15.50
C ASP A 201 8.45 -2.54 15.95
N VAL A 202 8.22 -1.52 16.76
CA VAL A 202 9.27 -0.62 17.27
C VAL A 202 9.91 -1.13 18.56
N ASP A 203 9.43 -2.24 19.11
CA ASP A 203 9.83 -2.75 20.43
C ASP A 203 10.97 -3.79 20.33
N HIS A 204 11.56 -3.96 19.16
CA HIS A 204 12.69 -4.85 18.91
C HIS A 204 14.01 -4.10 18.61
N PRO A 205 14.43 -3.14 19.47
CA PRO A 205 15.71 -2.49 19.24
C PRO A 205 16.86 -3.51 19.26
N PRO A 206 17.86 -3.40 18.40
CA PRO A 206 18.13 -2.25 17.54
C PRO A 206 17.42 -2.24 16.19
N LEU A 207 16.67 -3.26 15.83
CA LEU A 207 15.95 -3.38 14.56
C LEU A 207 14.44 -3.34 14.83
N ASN A 208 13.76 -2.43 14.20
CA ASN A 208 12.29 -2.45 14.16
C ASN A 208 11.85 -3.42 13.07
N ILE A 209 10.89 -4.27 13.36
CA ILE A 209 10.35 -5.22 12.38
C ILE A 209 9.35 -4.48 11.48
N SER A 210 9.45 -4.66 10.17
CA SER A 210 8.45 -4.21 9.20
C SER A 210 7.75 -5.42 8.59
N VAL A 211 6.48 -5.61 8.96
CA VAL A 211 5.72 -6.81 8.61
C VAL A 211 5.36 -6.81 7.12
N LEU A 212 5.52 -7.98 6.49
CA LEU A 212 5.13 -8.25 5.11
C LEU A 212 3.66 -7.92 4.86
N ARG A 213 3.36 -7.19 3.78
CA ARG A 213 1.99 -6.98 3.29
C ARG A 213 1.53 -8.19 2.49
N ALA A 214 0.24 -8.46 2.46
CA ALA A 214 -0.27 -9.70 1.86
C ALA A 214 -0.02 -9.76 0.35
N PHE A 215 -0.25 -8.68 -0.39
CA PHE A 215 0.05 -8.56 -1.83
C PHE A 215 -0.02 -7.11 -2.32
N GLY A 216 0.49 -6.86 -3.53
CA GLY A 216 0.29 -5.61 -4.27
C GLY A 216 1.19 -4.45 -3.85
N TYR A 217 2.38 -4.74 -3.33
CA TYR A 217 3.41 -3.76 -2.98
C TYR A 217 4.76 -4.23 -3.48
N ALA A 218 5.55 -3.33 -4.06
CA ALA A 218 6.92 -3.61 -4.44
C ALA A 218 7.82 -3.68 -3.21
N ASP A 219 8.94 -4.38 -3.30
CA ASP A 219 9.95 -4.55 -2.25
C ASP A 219 9.38 -5.14 -0.95
N ASN A 220 8.49 -6.08 -1.12
CA ASN A 220 7.68 -6.64 -0.05
C ASN A 220 8.00 -8.12 0.20
N GLN A 221 8.07 -8.96 -0.83
CA GLN A 221 8.34 -10.39 -0.69
C GLN A 221 9.82 -10.72 -0.91
N LEU A 222 10.33 -11.69 -0.14
CA LEU A 222 11.69 -12.20 -0.30
C LEU A 222 11.91 -12.73 -1.72
N ARG A 223 13.01 -12.30 -2.33
CA ARG A 223 13.41 -12.77 -3.64
C ARG A 223 13.86 -14.24 -3.59
N GLY A 224 13.29 -15.07 -4.46
CA GLY A 224 13.69 -16.45 -4.65
C GLY A 224 14.88 -16.61 -5.60
N SER A 225 15.27 -17.86 -5.79
CA SER A 225 16.37 -18.26 -6.72
C SER A 225 15.86 -18.85 -8.03
N GLY A 226 14.55 -18.78 -8.27
CA GLY A 226 13.90 -19.37 -9.46
C GLY A 226 14.07 -18.58 -10.74
N ALA A 227 13.37 -18.99 -11.78
CA ALA A 227 13.34 -18.29 -13.06
C ALA A 227 12.56 -16.97 -12.92
N HIS A 228 13.13 -15.87 -13.44
CA HIS A 228 12.51 -14.55 -13.35
C HIS A 228 11.49 -14.26 -14.45
N THR A 229 11.05 -15.28 -15.16
CA THR A 229 10.08 -15.17 -16.27
C THR A 229 8.65 -15.54 -15.87
N VAL A 230 8.48 -16.10 -14.66
CA VAL A 230 7.19 -16.49 -14.10
C VAL A 230 7.04 -15.83 -12.76
N PRO A 231 5.94 -15.11 -12.49
CA PRO A 231 5.69 -14.49 -11.20
C PRO A 231 5.41 -15.56 -10.16
N ASP A 232 5.67 -15.24 -8.90
CA ASP A 232 5.14 -16.03 -7.80
C ASP A 232 3.64 -15.77 -7.67
N ASN A 233 2.94 -16.76 -7.13
CA ASN A 233 1.54 -16.62 -6.81
C ASN A 233 1.40 -15.59 -5.66
N PRO A 234 0.75 -14.43 -5.89
CA PRO A 234 0.66 -13.38 -4.88
C PRO A 234 -0.24 -13.75 -3.68
N TYR A 235 -0.91 -14.89 -3.70
CA TYR A 235 -1.87 -15.34 -2.70
C TYR A 235 -1.37 -16.51 -1.86
N THR A 236 -0.13 -16.92 -2.05
CA THR A 236 0.53 -17.95 -1.23
C THR A 236 1.80 -17.40 -0.58
N PRO A 237 2.21 -17.92 0.59
CA PRO A 237 3.48 -17.55 1.21
C PRO A 237 4.69 -18.25 0.59
N GLU A 238 4.48 -19.23 -0.30
CA GLU A 238 5.55 -19.99 -0.93
C GLU A 238 6.18 -19.19 -2.06
N VAL A 239 7.50 -19.24 -2.18
CA VAL A 239 8.24 -18.71 -3.33
C VAL A 239 8.30 -19.79 -4.40
N GLU A 240 7.44 -19.69 -5.42
CA GLU A 240 7.28 -20.73 -6.43
C GLU A 240 8.38 -20.69 -7.49
N HIS A 241 8.75 -19.48 -7.94
CA HIS A 241 9.72 -19.32 -9.03
C HIS A 241 10.77 -18.23 -8.77
N SER A 242 10.38 -16.95 -8.71
CA SER A 242 11.31 -15.83 -8.70
C SER A 242 11.38 -15.04 -7.41
N GLY A 243 10.33 -15.06 -6.58
CA GLY A 243 10.23 -14.28 -5.35
C GLY A 243 10.21 -12.78 -5.61
N GLY A 244 9.54 -12.33 -6.65
CA GLY A 244 9.24 -10.92 -6.87
C GLY A 244 7.83 -10.60 -6.42
N ASP A 245 7.51 -9.32 -6.37
CA ASP A 245 6.16 -8.83 -6.08
C ASP A 245 5.35 -8.76 -7.36
N ALA A 246 4.27 -9.53 -7.42
CA ALA A 246 3.42 -9.70 -8.58
C ALA A 246 2.29 -8.65 -8.62
N PHE A 247 1.98 -8.15 -9.82
CA PHE A 247 0.96 -7.12 -10.06
C PHE A 247 0.04 -7.50 -11.21
N ASP A 248 -1.25 -7.26 -10.98
CA ASP A 248 -2.33 -7.40 -11.95
C ASP A 248 -2.85 -5.99 -12.29
N ILE A 249 -2.87 -5.64 -13.58
CA ILE A 249 -3.37 -4.36 -14.09
C ILE A 249 -4.86 -4.16 -13.74
N ALA A 250 -5.61 -5.26 -13.62
CA ALA A 250 -7.01 -5.23 -13.22
C ALA A 250 -7.25 -4.68 -11.79
N TRP A 251 -6.20 -4.50 -10.97
CA TRP A 251 -6.30 -3.83 -9.66
C TRP A 251 -6.30 -2.30 -9.74
N ALA A 252 -6.28 -1.73 -10.94
CA ALA A 252 -6.22 -0.29 -11.16
C ALA A 252 -7.46 0.44 -10.62
N LEU A 253 -7.21 1.48 -9.83
CA LEU A 253 -8.23 2.38 -9.29
C LEU A 253 -7.94 3.83 -9.68
N ASP A 254 -9.01 4.60 -9.95
CA ASP A 254 -8.92 6.04 -10.15
C ASP A 254 -8.71 6.80 -8.81
N ALA A 255 -8.60 8.13 -8.90
CA ALA A 255 -8.40 8.99 -7.72
C ALA A 255 -9.58 8.95 -6.72
N GLU A 256 -10.75 8.55 -7.17
CA GLU A 256 -11.98 8.38 -6.38
C GLU A 256 -12.12 6.96 -5.81
N GLY A 257 -11.20 6.03 -6.18
CA GLY A 257 -11.20 4.64 -5.76
C GLY A 257 -12.17 3.75 -6.53
N ASN A 258 -12.57 4.14 -7.73
CA ASN A 258 -13.37 3.31 -8.62
C ASN A 258 -12.47 2.43 -9.47
N GLU A 259 -12.92 1.21 -9.78
CA GLU A 259 -12.21 0.31 -10.69
C GLU A 259 -12.11 0.89 -12.11
N VAL A 260 -10.93 0.75 -12.71
CA VAL A 260 -10.65 1.16 -14.07
C VAL A 260 -10.20 -0.05 -14.87
N ALA A 261 -10.89 -0.32 -15.98
CA ALA A 261 -10.49 -1.36 -16.91
C ALA A 261 -9.43 -0.83 -17.88
N LEU A 262 -8.22 -1.33 -17.76
CA LEU A 262 -7.12 -1.07 -18.69
C LEU A 262 -6.82 -2.36 -19.45
N ASP A 263 -6.70 -2.27 -20.76
CA ASP A 263 -6.32 -3.40 -21.62
C ASP A 263 -4.80 -3.56 -21.71
N GLN A 264 -4.06 -2.49 -21.40
CA GLN A 264 -2.60 -2.44 -21.37
C GLN A 264 -2.11 -1.19 -20.65
N ILE A 265 -0.85 -1.22 -20.24
CA ILE A 265 -0.16 -0.08 -19.64
C ILE A 265 1.18 0.20 -20.35
N HIS A 266 1.62 1.46 -20.33
CA HIS A 266 2.87 1.89 -20.95
C HIS A 266 3.91 2.31 -19.92
N PHE A 267 3.47 2.81 -18.76
CA PHE A 267 4.33 3.34 -17.74
C PHE A 267 3.96 2.77 -16.38
N VAL A 268 4.98 2.54 -15.58
CA VAL A 268 4.87 2.10 -14.18
C VAL A 268 5.60 3.09 -13.29
N LYS A 269 4.96 3.48 -12.20
CA LYS A 269 5.58 4.27 -11.14
C LYS A 269 5.56 3.47 -9.83
N VAL A 270 6.72 3.35 -9.21
CA VAL A 270 6.84 2.82 -7.84
C VAL A 270 7.17 3.98 -6.91
N GLN A 271 6.49 4.03 -5.78
CA GLN A 271 6.65 5.08 -4.79
C GLN A 271 6.71 4.48 -3.39
N ASN A 272 7.70 4.86 -2.59
CA ASN A 272 7.75 4.43 -1.20
C ASN A 272 6.50 4.88 -0.44
N GLY A 273 5.75 3.89 0.08
CA GLY A 273 4.51 4.09 0.84
C GLY A 273 4.71 4.29 2.34
N MET A 274 5.94 4.24 2.86
CA MET A 274 6.24 4.19 4.29
C MET A 274 6.91 5.46 4.80
N LEU A 275 6.54 5.89 6.01
CA LEU A 275 7.18 7.02 6.72
C LEU A 275 7.62 6.54 8.11
N HIS A 276 8.44 5.50 8.14
CA HIS A 276 8.92 4.87 9.36
C HIS A 276 10.44 4.85 9.45
N GLN A 277 10.95 4.73 10.68
CA GLN A 277 12.35 4.54 10.97
C GLN A 277 12.58 3.09 11.41
N GLY A 278 13.50 2.40 10.73
CA GLY A 278 13.88 1.02 10.99
C GLY A 278 14.88 0.83 12.12
N GLY A 279 15.04 1.80 12.98
CA GLY A 279 16.05 1.75 14.03
C GLY A 279 17.47 1.83 13.46
N TYR A 280 18.26 0.78 13.63
CA TYR A 280 19.64 0.72 13.12
C TYR A 280 19.72 0.70 11.57
N LEU A 281 18.66 0.20 10.91
CA LEU A 281 18.61 0.13 9.44
C LEU A 281 18.27 1.47 8.78
N GLY A 282 18.01 2.52 9.54
CA GLY A 282 17.66 3.84 8.99
C GLY A 282 16.17 4.01 8.71
N GLU A 283 15.84 4.78 7.71
CA GLU A 283 14.45 4.89 7.23
C GLU A 283 14.02 3.61 6.49
N VAL A 284 12.72 3.35 6.44
CA VAL A 284 12.15 2.33 5.57
C VAL A 284 12.09 2.90 4.16
N SER A 285 12.87 2.32 3.26
CA SER A 285 13.07 2.81 1.89
C SER A 285 12.81 1.68 0.91
N THR A 286 11.83 1.85 0.05
CA THR A 286 11.60 0.89 -1.05
C THR A 286 12.82 0.86 -1.97
N GLU A 287 13.36 -0.33 -2.24
CA GLU A 287 14.44 -0.57 -3.17
C GLU A 287 13.96 -1.37 -4.39
N ILE A 288 14.40 -0.92 -5.56
CA ILE A 288 14.05 -1.58 -6.83
C ILE A 288 15.31 -2.17 -7.45
N THR A 289 15.27 -3.46 -7.75
CA THR A 289 16.35 -4.16 -8.43
C THR A 289 16.04 -4.42 -9.91
N GLY A 290 14.76 -4.30 -10.31
CA GLY A 290 14.29 -4.44 -11.68
C GLY A 290 12.82 -4.84 -11.74
N ALA A 291 12.30 -5.02 -12.96
CA ALA A 291 10.97 -5.56 -13.20
C ALA A 291 10.94 -6.38 -14.49
N VAL A 292 9.96 -7.28 -14.58
CA VAL A 292 9.76 -8.19 -15.70
C VAL A 292 8.29 -8.18 -16.09
N ASP A 293 8.03 -8.05 -17.39
CA ASP A 293 6.74 -8.33 -18.02
C ASP A 293 6.51 -9.85 -18.05
N VAL A 294 5.32 -10.31 -17.74
CA VAL A 294 4.99 -11.72 -17.57
C VAL A 294 4.37 -12.27 -18.84
N ALA A 295 4.97 -13.33 -19.37
CA ALA A 295 4.42 -14.02 -20.53
C ALA A 295 3.17 -14.83 -20.15
N PRO A 296 2.11 -14.83 -21.00
CA PRO A 296 0.93 -15.63 -20.78
C PRO A 296 1.24 -17.13 -20.64
N ASP A 297 0.64 -17.80 -19.65
CA ASP A 297 0.70 -19.24 -19.43
C ASP A 297 -0.60 -19.74 -18.77
N ALA A 298 -1.55 -20.16 -19.59
CA ALA A 298 -2.85 -20.64 -19.13
C ALA A 298 -2.79 -21.88 -18.21
N GLU A 299 -1.65 -22.59 -18.15
CA GLU A 299 -1.49 -23.75 -17.26
C GLU A 299 -1.29 -23.34 -15.79
N LEU A 300 -0.90 -22.10 -15.55
CA LEU A 300 -0.67 -21.51 -14.21
C LEU A 300 -1.83 -20.64 -13.72
N SER A 301 -3.00 -20.74 -14.33
CA SER A 301 -4.17 -19.97 -13.93
C SER A 301 -4.97 -20.64 -12.81
N GLY A 302 -5.76 -19.85 -12.07
CA GLY A 302 -6.67 -20.35 -11.05
C GLY A 302 -7.47 -19.22 -10.41
N ASN A 303 -8.56 -19.58 -9.72
CA ASN A 303 -9.30 -18.64 -8.88
C ASN A 303 -8.62 -18.59 -7.51
N LEU A 304 -8.20 -17.40 -7.13
CA LEU A 304 -7.43 -17.18 -5.91
C LEU A 304 -8.21 -16.29 -4.96
N GLU A 305 -8.35 -16.77 -3.73
CA GLU A 305 -9.03 -16.07 -2.66
C GLU A 305 -8.08 -15.90 -1.47
N MET A 306 -8.12 -14.72 -0.84
CA MET A 306 -7.32 -14.42 0.33
C MET A 306 -8.13 -13.63 1.35
N LEU A 307 -8.12 -14.07 2.60
CA LEU A 307 -8.64 -13.31 3.72
C LEU A 307 -7.48 -12.51 4.35
N VAL A 308 -7.63 -11.20 4.47
CA VAL A 308 -6.62 -10.32 5.06
C VAL A 308 -7.22 -9.58 6.24
N ILE A 309 -6.55 -9.63 7.38
CA ILE A 309 -6.90 -8.87 8.59
C ILE A 309 -5.90 -7.72 8.72
N LYS A 310 -6.40 -6.52 9.01
CA LYS A 310 -5.54 -5.39 9.36
C LYS A 310 -4.73 -5.71 10.61
N ASP A 311 -3.45 -5.40 10.57
CA ASP A 311 -2.57 -5.59 11.70
C ASP A 311 -3.07 -4.87 12.96
N LEU A 312 -2.90 -5.52 14.09
CA LEU A 312 -3.04 -4.90 15.40
C LEU A 312 -1.70 -4.25 15.81
N PRO A 313 -1.74 -3.24 16.69
CA PRO A 313 -0.50 -2.75 17.30
C PRO A 313 0.19 -3.88 18.06
N SER A 314 1.53 -3.83 18.17
CA SER A 314 2.33 -4.80 18.94
C SER A 314 1.84 -4.93 20.37
N GLU A 315 1.43 -3.80 20.97
CA GLU A 315 0.77 -3.71 22.26
C GLU A 315 -0.63 -3.10 22.15
N LEU A 316 -1.62 -3.75 22.77
CA LEU A 316 -3.00 -3.30 22.84
C LEU A 316 -3.34 -2.91 24.29
N ASP A 317 -3.55 -1.64 24.54
CA ASP A 317 -3.85 -1.04 25.87
C ASP A 317 -5.33 -0.75 26.09
N THR A 318 -6.21 -1.24 25.24
CA THR A 318 -7.65 -1.01 25.26
C THR A 318 -8.42 -2.29 25.52
N MET A 319 -9.58 -2.18 26.16
CA MET A 319 -10.47 -3.31 26.43
C MET A 319 -11.35 -3.70 25.25
N ALA A 320 -11.41 -2.88 24.19
CA ALA A 320 -12.18 -3.16 22.99
C ALA A 320 -11.49 -2.56 21.75
N CYS A 321 -11.47 -3.31 20.65
CA CYS A 321 -10.88 -2.90 19.38
C CYS A 321 -11.71 -3.42 18.22
N GLN A 322 -12.04 -2.54 17.27
CA GLN A 322 -12.69 -2.94 16.02
C GLN A 322 -11.66 -3.58 15.09
N LEU A 323 -11.91 -4.82 14.69
CA LEU A 323 -11.09 -5.52 13.70
C LEU A 323 -11.57 -5.17 12.29
N GLU A 324 -10.62 -4.87 11.41
CA GLU A 324 -10.87 -4.65 9.99
C GLU A 324 -10.33 -5.84 9.21
N LEU A 325 -11.12 -6.37 8.28
CA LEU A 325 -10.71 -7.47 7.42
C LEU A 325 -11.42 -7.40 6.07
N PHE A 326 -10.76 -7.94 5.04
CA PHE A 326 -11.31 -8.05 3.69
C PHE A 326 -11.07 -9.46 3.15
N LEU A 327 -12.06 -9.96 2.40
CA LEU A 327 -11.90 -11.11 1.54
C LEU A 327 -11.64 -10.60 0.13
N PHE A 328 -10.55 -11.10 -0.46
CA PHE A 328 -10.16 -10.78 -1.83
C PHE A 328 -10.37 -11.99 -2.74
N HIS A 329 -10.88 -11.74 -3.93
CA HIS A 329 -10.90 -12.69 -5.05
C HIS A 329 -10.12 -12.08 -6.19
N MET A 330 -9.04 -12.74 -6.64
CA MET A 330 -8.11 -12.20 -7.65
C MET A 330 -7.64 -10.76 -7.32
N GLY A 331 -7.30 -10.52 -6.04
CA GLY A 331 -6.85 -9.20 -5.55
C GLY A 331 -7.94 -8.14 -5.38
N LYS A 332 -9.17 -8.39 -5.79
CA LYS A 332 -10.31 -7.45 -5.63
C LYS A 332 -11.15 -7.80 -4.42
N PRO A 333 -11.58 -6.79 -3.61
CA PRO A 333 -12.40 -7.05 -2.44
C PRO A 333 -13.79 -7.56 -2.85
N VAL A 334 -14.23 -8.63 -2.21
CA VAL A 334 -15.55 -9.21 -2.40
C VAL A 334 -16.39 -9.16 -1.12
N ALA A 335 -17.68 -9.47 -1.23
CA ALA A 335 -18.55 -9.47 -0.07
C ALA A 335 -18.05 -10.47 0.99
N LEU A 336 -17.85 -9.96 2.21
CA LEU A 336 -17.41 -10.77 3.33
C LEU A 336 -18.56 -11.71 3.76
N PRO A 337 -18.36 -13.05 3.75
CA PRO A 337 -19.32 -13.99 4.29
C PRO A 337 -19.33 -13.95 5.82
N ASP A 338 -20.14 -14.81 6.44
CA ASP A 338 -20.07 -14.99 7.88
C ASP A 338 -18.68 -15.49 8.30
N ILE A 339 -18.02 -14.75 9.17
CA ILE A 339 -16.68 -15.06 9.66
C ILE A 339 -16.80 -15.75 11.02
N ARG A 340 -16.07 -16.86 11.16
CA ARG A 340 -15.91 -17.52 12.45
C ARG A 340 -14.59 -17.10 13.06
N TRP A 341 -14.65 -16.50 14.24
CA TRP A 341 -13.48 -16.11 15.01
C TRP A 341 -13.11 -17.19 16.03
N SER A 342 -11.81 -17.36 16.26
CA SER A 342 -11.25 -18.09 17.38
C SER A 342 -10.14 -17.26 18.03
N SER A 343 -10.00 -17.40 19.33
CA SER A 343 -8.98 -16.73 20.15
C SER A 343 -8.08 -17.76 20.79
N SER A 344 -6.77 -17.46 20.91
CA SER A 344 -5.81 -18.27 21.68
C SER A 344 -6.11 -18.24 23.18
N GLU A 345 -6.86 -17.22 23.65
CA GLU A 345 -7.08 -16.95 25.05
C GLU A 345 -8.57 -16.83 25.40
N PRO A 346 -9.03 -17.45 26.48
CA PRO A 346 -10.44 -17.44 26.87
C PRO A 346 -10.95 -16.08 27.40
N TRP A 347 -10.05 -15.14 27.66
CA TRP A 347 -10.36 -13.80 28.13
C TRP A 347 -10.50 -12.77 26.97
N ALA A 348 -10.40 -13.22 25.72
CA ALA A 348 -10.60 -12.40 24.53
C ALA A 348 -11.68 -13.02 23.63
N GLU A 349 -12.66 -12.21 23.25
CA GLU A 349 -13.80 -12.61 22.43
C GLU A 349 -14.01 -11.61 21.29
N VAL A 350 -14.35 -12.11 20.10
CA VAL A 350 -14.72 -11.30 18.94
C VAL A 350 -16.18 -11.60 18.60
N ASP A 351 -17.00 -10.57 18.55
CA ASP A 351 -18.42 -10.69 18.23
C ASP A 351 -18.70 -10.79 16.71
N ALA A 352 -19.98 -10.94 16.35
CA ALA A 352 -20.41 -11.00 14.95
C ALA A 352 -20.18 -9.71 14.14
N TYR A 353 -19.86 -8.61 14.80
CA TYR A 353 -19.54 -7.32 14.20
C TYR A 353 -18.03 -7.08 14.13
N HIS A 354 -17.22 -8.11 14.43
CA HIS A 354 -15.77 -8.07 14.47
C HIS A 354 -15.22 -7.12 15.56
N LEU A 355 -15.98 -6.89 16.62
CA LEU A 355 -15.50 -6.15 17.78
C LEU A 355 -14.79 -7.12 18.74
N LEU A 356 -13.48 -6.93 18.91
CA LEU A 356 -12.69 -7.61 19.92
C LEU A 356 -12.98 -7.00 21.29
N THR A 357 -13.27 -7.82 22.28
CA THR A 357 -13.35 -7.45 23.70
C THR A 357 -12.36 -8.29 24.48
N VAL A 358 -11.55 -7.64 25.33
CA VAL A 358 -10.52 -8.28 26.14
C VAL A 358 -10.75 -8.03 27.64
N ASN A 359 -10.63 -9.08 28.46
CA ASN A 359 -10.80 -9.04 29.90
C ASN A 359 -9.56 -9.59 30.64
N GLY A 360 -8.44 -9.70 29.96
CA GLY A 360 -7.16 -10.21 30.46
C GLY A 360 -5.99 -9.51 29.78
N THR A 361 -4.78 -9.90 30.14
CA THR A 361 -3.53 -9.39 29.60
C THR A 361 -2.60 -10.51 29.19
N GLY A 362 -1.70 -10.25 28.23
CA GLY A 362 -0.74 -11.22 27.71
C GLY A 362 -0.80 -11.35 26.20
N ALA A 363 -0.02 -12.31 25.67
CA ALA A 363 -0.01 -12.58 24.24
C ALA A 363 -1.39 -13.08 23.77
N LEU A 364 -1.86 -12.56 22.65
CA LEU A 364 -3.16 -12.86 22.06
C LEU A 364 -3.00 -13.09 20.56
N THR A 365 -3.52 -14.22 20.08
CA THR A 365 -3.68 -14.47 18.65
C THR A 365 -5.15 -14.69 18.34
N LEU A 366 -5.64 -13.97 17.33
CA LEU A 366 -6.99 -14.10 16.81
C LEU A 366 -6.93 -14.71 15.42
N THR A 367 -7.80 -15.66 15.13
CA THR A 367 -7.91 -16.27 13.81
C THR A 367 -9.33 -16.11 13.28
N ALA A 368 -9.44 -15.48 12.11
CA ALA A 368 -10.66 -15.42 11.32
C ALA A 368 -10.68 -16.56 10.32
N THR A 369 -11.82 -17.21 10.17
CA THR A 369 -12.02 -18.34 9.25
C THR A 369 -13.29 -18.13 8.43
N VAL A 370 -13.19 -18.31 7.13
CA VAL A 370 -14.34 -18.41 6.21
C VAL A 370 -14.78 -19.87 6.18
N PRO A 371 -15.99 -20.22 6.64
CA PRO A 371 -16.45 -21.59 6.56
C PRO A 371 -16.62 -22.03 5.11
N GLY A 372 -16.05 -23.18 4.75
CA GLY A 372 -16.18 -23.71 3.39
C GLY A 372 -15.01 -24.61 2.99
N THR A 373 -14.93 -24.89 1.68
CA THR A 373 -13.85 -25.67 1.08
C THR A 373 -13.35 -24.94 -0.19
N PRO A 374 -12.09 -24.56 -0.29
CA PRO A 374 -11.03 -24.68 0.71
C PRO A 374 -11.25 -23.79 1.94
N LEU A 375 -10.60 -24.15 3.04
CA LEU A 375 -10.65 -23.36 4.27
C LEU A 375 -9.76 -22.13 4.13
N LEU A 376 -10.39 -20.93 4.08
CA LEU A 376 -9.69 -19.66 4.10
C LEU A 376 -9.60 -19.16 5.54
N GLN A 377 -8.40 -18.80 5.96
CA GLN A 377 -8.16 -18.24 7.28
C GLN A 377 -7.03 -17.22 7.28
N ALA A 378 -7.12 -16.29 8.22
CA ALA A 378 -6.06 -15.33 8.52
C ALA A 378 -5.92 -15.15 10.03
N SER A 379 -4.73 -14.83 10.50
CA SER A 379 -4.48 -14.61 11.92
C SER A 379 -3.76 -13.29 12.15
N VAL A 380 -4.04 -12.68 13.30
CA VAL A 380 -3.36 -11.48 13.77
C VAL A 380 -3.01 -11.65 15.24
N SER A 381 -1.85 -11.13 15.65
CA SER A 381 -1.35 -11.23 17.00
C SER A 381 -1.05 -9.88 17.63
N THR A 382 -1.15 -9.79 18.93
CA THR A 382 -0.80 -8.62 19.75
C THR A 382 -0.47 -9.05 21.17
N VAL A 383 0.11 -8.15 21.96
CA VAL A 383 0.22 -8.32 23.41
C VAL A 383 -0.75 -7.37 24.08
N VAL A 384 -1.74 -7.89 24.80
CA VAL A 384 -2.64 -7.05 25.59
C VAL A 384 -1.94 -6.67 26.88
N VAL A 385 -1.75 -5.35 27.05
CA VAL A 385 -1.13 -4.77 28.24
C VAL A 385 -2.17 -4.14 29.15
N PRO A 386 -1.89 -4.00 30.47
CA PRO A 386 -2.82 -3.29 31.36
C PRO A 386 -3.03 -1.87 30.89
N ALA A 387 -4.29 -1.42 30.80
CA ALA A 387 -4.57 -0.01 30.56
C ALA A 387 -3.83 0.83 31.60
N VAL A 388 -2.95 1.72 31.17
CA VAL A 388 -2.20 2.59 32.06
C VAL A 388 -3.16 3.60 32.67
N THR A 389 -3.69 3.29 33.85
CA THR A 389 -4.44 4.26 34.68
C THR A 389 -3.43 5.24 35.25
N THR A 390 -3.07 6.27 34.50
CA THR A 390 -2.31 7.40 35.07
C THR A 390 -3.21 8.16 36.04
N THR A 391 -3.04 7.86 37.31
CA THR A 391 -3.58 8.67 38.42
C THR A 391 -2.75 9.96 38.55
N LEU A 392 -2.78 10.81 37.55
CA LEU A 392 -2.38 12.21 37.64
C LEU A 392 -3.52 13.02 37.04
N GLY A 393 -4.14 13.80 37.90
CA GLY A 393 -5.29 14.60 37.61
C GLY A 393 -5.09 15.52 36.40
N ILE A 394 -6.15 15.59 35.60
CA ILE A 394 -6.46 16.66 34.66
C ILE A 394 -5.47 16.84 33.51
N LEU A 395 -5.46 15.89 32.59
CA LEU A 395 -5.61 16.17 31.17
C LEU A 395 -6.63 15.13 30.65
N ARG A 396 -7.82 15.59 30.30
CA ARG A 396 -8.75 14.77 29.52
C ARG A 396 -7.97 14.35 28.28
N SER A 397 -7.57 13.07 28.19
CA SER A 397 -7.20 12.48 26.92
C SER A 397 -8.39 12.73 25.99
N ALA A 398 -8.13 13.34 24.85
CA ALA A 398 -9.15 13.45 23.82
C ALA A 398 -9.67 12.03 23.60
N GLN A 399 -10.93 11.79 23.94
CA GLN A 399 -11.58 10.49 23.78
C GLN A 399 -11.48 10.17 22.30
N GLU A 400 -10.78 9.10 21.94
CA GLU A 400 -10.52 8.75 20.54
C GLU A 400 -11.87 8.48 19.86
N ILE A 401 -12.17 9.31 18.87
CA ILE A 401 -13.43 9.23 18.15
C ILE A 401 -13.29 8.13 17.10
N ARG A 402 -14.13 7.10 17.18
CA ARG A 402 -14.10 5.95 16.27
C ARG A 402 -15.46 5.71 15.63
N LEU A 403 -15.46 5.35 14.34
CA LEU A 403 -16.64 4.96 13.58
C LEU A 403 -16.60 3.44 13.34
N TYR A 404 -17.69 2.75 13.68
CA TYR A 404 -17.78 1.29 13.52
C TYR A 404 -19.24 0.82 13.31
N PRO A 405 -19.47 -0.35 12.67
CA PRO A 405 -18.51 -1.05 11.83
C PRO A 405 -18.12 -0.18 10.63
N ASN A 406 -16.93 -0.39 10.12
CA ASN A 406 -16.45 0.24 8.89
C ASN A 406 -15.58 -0.78 8.14
N PRO A 407 -16.02 -1.34 7.04
CA PRO A 407 -17.25 -1.01 6.28
C PRO A 407 -18.57 -1.30 6.99
N ALA A 408 -19.60 -0.50 6.68
CA ALA A 408 -20.95 -0.63 7.22
C ALA A 408 -21.95 -1.02 6.15
N ARG A 409 -22.92 -1.90 6.50
CA ARG A 409 -24.01 -2.31 5.59
C ARG A 409 -25.32 -1.56 5.83
N GLU A 410 -25.81 -1.59 7.04
CA GLU A 410 -27.13 -1.03 7.38
C GLU A 410 -27.05 0.18 8.29
N ALA A 411 -26.10 0.18 9.20
CA ALA A 411 -25.90 1.24 10.17
C ALA A 411 -24.44 1.30 10.61
N PHE A 412 -24.03 2.44 11.16
CA PHE A 412 -22.75 2.61 11.84
C PHE A 412 -22.93 3.35 13.17
N PHE A 413 -21.92 3.33 14.00
CA PHE A 413 -21.87 3.99 15.31
C PHE A 413 -20.61 4.85 15.39
N ILE A 414 -20.62 5.84 16.27
CA ILE A 414 -19.41 6.63 16.58
C ILE A 414 -19.23 6.63 18.09
N SER A 415 -18.09 6.14 18.55
CA SER A 415 -17.67 6.23 19.96
C SER A 415 -16.86 7.49 20.20
N GLY A 416 -16.71 7.88 21.48
CA GLY A 416 -15.91 9.05 21.88
C GLY A 416 -16.55 10.40 21.57
N VAL A 417 -17.86 10.44 21.26
CA VAL A 417 -18.62 11.66 20.98
C VAL A 417 -19.63 11.90 22.07
N GLU A 418 -19.53 13.02 22.75
CA GLU A 418 -20.59 13.52 23.64
C GLU A 418 -21.49 14.45 22.84
N GLU A 419 -22.79 14.20 22.79
CA GLU A 419 -23.87 14.98 22.16
C GLU A 419 -23.41 16.00 21.09
N LYS A 420 -23.28 15.55 19.85
CA LYS A 420 -22.79 16.35 18.71
C LYS A 420 -23.70 16.17 17.50
N ASP A 421 -23.82 17.19 16.69
CA ASP A 421 -24.36 17.09 15.35
C ASP A 421 -23.35 16.38 14.44
N LEU A 422 -23.84 15.46 13.61
CA LEU A 422 -23.03 14.77 12.63
C LEU A 422 -23.54 15.09 11.24
N THR A 423 -22.64 15.32 10.31
CA THR A 423 -23.02 15.54 8.90
C THR A 423 -22.29 14.55 8.01
N LEU A 424 -23.05 13.81 7.22
CA LEU A 424 -22.55 12.85 6.24
C LEU A 424 -22.47 13.53 4.87
N TYR A 425 -21.32 13.38 4.22
CA TYR A 425 -21.03 13.94 2.90
C TYR A 425 -20.65 12.81 1.93
N ASP A 426 -20.94 13.00 0.64
CA ASP A 426 -20.26 12.24 -0.40
C ASP A 426 -18.84 12.83 -0.71
N LEU A 427 -18.09 12.17 -1.55
CA LEU A 427 -16.73 12.60 -1.91
C LEU A 427 -16.69 13.92 -2.69
N SER A 428 -17.83 14.37 -3.27
CA SER A 428 -17.94 15.69 -3.89
C SER A 428 -18.14 16.83 -2.89
N GLY A 429 -18.27 16.51 -1.59
CA GLY A 429 -18.58 17.47 -0.54
C GLY A 429 -20.07 17.82 -0.42
N LYS A 430 -20.94 17.11 -1.12
CA LYS A 430 -22.40 17.28 -1.00
C LYS A 430 -22.89 16.65 0.29
N VAL A 431 -23.68 17.40 1.06
CA VAL A 431 -24.37 16.87 2.25
C VAL A 431 -25.39 15.82 1.82
N ILE A 432 -25.22 14.61 2.33
CA ILE A 432 -26.11 13.48 2.11
C ILE A 432 -27.14 13.38 3.25
N ARG A 433 -26.68 13.53 4.51
CA ARG A 433 -27.52 13.42 5.69
C ARG A 433 -26.97 14.20 6.87
N GLN A 434 -27.85 14.66 7.76
CA GLN A 434 -27.49 15.25 9.04
C GLN A 434 -28.19 14.49 10.16
N PHE A 435 -27.44 14.21 11.21
CA PHE A 435 -27.92 13.61 12.44
C PHE A 435 -27.74 14.62 13.57
N LYS A 436 -28.84 14.97 14.21
CA LYS A 436 -28.85 15.95 15.30
C LYS A 436 -28.70 15.27 16.66
N ASP A 437 -28.00 15.94 17.57
CA ASP A 437 -27.89 15.54 18.99
C ASP A 437 -27.43 14.07 19.13
N TYR A 438 -26.49 13.62 18.27
CA TYR A 438 -25.97 12.26 18.31
C TYR A 438 -25.24 12.02 19.64
N ARG A 439 -25.57 10.91 20.28
CA ARG A 439 -24.88 10.39 21.46
C ARG A 439 -24.19 9.08 21.13
N ALA A 440 -23.04 8.84 21.74
CA ALA A 440 -22.33 7.58 21.60
C ALA A 440 -23.30 6.38 21.79
N GLU A 441 -23.13 5.34 20.94
CA GLU A 441 -23.96 4.13 20.88
C GLU A 441 -25.31 4.27 20.15
N GLY A 442 -25.65 5.44 19.61
CA GLY A 442 -26.80 5.58 18.70
C GLY A 442 -26.52 5.00 17.32
N ALA A 443 -27.34 4.05 16.85
CA ALA A 443 -27.21 3.52 15.49
C ALA A 443 -27.57 4.60 14.45
N LEU A 444 -26.69 4.83 13.49
CA LEU A 444 -26.87 5.76 12.38
C LEU A 444 -27.23 4.97 11.11
N ASP A 445 -28.51 4.96 10.76
CA ASP A 445 -29.05 4.17 9.65
C ASP A 445 -28.59 4.70 8.28
N ILE A 446 -28.04 3.80 7.46
CA ILE A 446 -27.53 4.08 6.11
C ILE A 446 -28.02 3.07 5.05
N ARG A 447 -29.09 2.31 5.34
CA ARG A 447 -29.60 1.25 4.44
C ARG A 447 -29.98 1.74 3.06
N ASP A 448 -30.39 3.00 2.94
CA ASP A 448 -30.79 3.65 1.70
C ASP A 448 -29.61 4.25 0.91
N LEU A 449 -28.40 4.25 1.46
CA LEU A 449 -27.22 4.74 0.75
C LEU A 449 -26.70 3.68 -0.23
N LYS A 450 -26.17 4.16 -1.34
CA LYS A 450 -25.47 3.29 -2.29
C LYS A 450 -24.12 2.83 -1.71
N PRO A 451 -23.61 1.66 -2.11
CA PRO A 451 -22.25 1.29 -1.83
C PRO A 451 -21.26 2.40 -2.27
N GLY A 452 -20.28 2.69 -1.45
CA GLY A 452 -19.32 3.76 -1.73
C GLY A 452 -18.67 4.33 -0.47
N VAL A 453 -17.81 5.33 -0.67
CA VAL A 453 -17.11 6.04 0.40
C VAL A 453 -17.84 7.34 0.73
N TYR A 454 -17.99 7.60 2.02
CA TYR A 454 -18.61 8.79 2.58
C TYR A 454 -17.71 9.40 3.64
N LEU A 455 -17.88 10.70 3.90
CA LEU A 455 -17.19 11.42 4.96
C LEU A 455 -18.18 11.84 6.03
N VAL A 456 -17.86 11.57 7.28
CA VAL A 456 -18.65 11.98 8.45
C VAL A 456 -17.92 13.10 9.17
N ARG A 457 -18.52 14.28 9.28
CA ARG A 457 -18.02 15.40 10.05
C ARG A 457 -18.73 15.44 11.41
N ILE A 458 -17.97 15.66 12.48
CA ILE A 458 -18.48 15.68 13.84
C ILE A 458 -18.48 17.11 14.36
N GLY A 459 -19.66 17.73 14.46
CA GLY A 459 -19.84 19.13 14.88
C GLY A 459 -19.58 20.12 13.74
N ASP A 460 -19.76 21.43 14.04
CA ASP A 460 -19.75 22.52 13.05
C ASP A 460 -18.48 23.41 13.10
N GLY A 461 -17.55 23.16 14.01
CA GLY A 461 -16.33 23.97 14.20
C GLY A 461 -15.31 23.80 13.07
N GLN A 462 -14.43 24.81 12.86
CA GLN A 462 -13.35 24.71 11.86
C GLN A 462 -12.39 23.55 12.14
N SER A 463 -12.23 23.13 13.39
CA SER A 463 -11.39 22.00 13.83
C SER A 463 -12.18 20.71 14.04
N SER A 464 -13.38 20.58 13.46
CA SER A 464 -14.24 19.41 13.61
C SER A 464 -13.58 18.19 13.00
N PRO A 465 -13.51 17.03 13.71
CA PRO A 465 -12.94 15.80 13.16
C PRO A 465 -13.76 15.27 11.99
N TRP A 466 -13.05 14.64 11.06
CA TRP A 466 -13.62 13.92 9.91
C TRP A 466 -13.31 12.45 10.01
N LEU A 467 -14.28 11.60 9.74
CA LEU A 467 -14.13 10.15 9.68
C LEU A 467 -14.56 9.64 8.32
N LYS A 468 -13.87 8.64 7.82
CA LYS A 468 -14.22 7.93 6.57
C LYS A 468 -15.21 6.82 6.90
N LEU A 469 -16.33 6.74 6.20
CA LEU A 469 -17.31 5.66 6.25
C LEU A 469 -17.28 4.93 4.90
N MET A 470 -17.11 3.63 4.92
CA MET A 470 -17.26 2.76 3.76
C MET A 470 -18.60 2.05 3.84
N LYS A 471 -19.45 2.19 2.81
CA LYS A 471 -20.75 1.54 2.69
C LYS A 471 -20.67 0.38 1.69
N HIS A 472 -21.00 -0.81 2.17
CA HIS A 472 -21.21 -2.00 1.33
C HIS A 472 -22.65 -2.17 0.89
#